data_aa5b8dc3d2ded67cafa28e669351393f
#
_entry.id   aa5b8dc3d2ded67cafa28e669351393f
#
_cell.length_a   1.000
_cell.length_b   1.000
_cell.length_c   1.000
_cell.angle_alpha   90.00
_cell.angle_beta   90.00
_cell.angle_gamma   90.00
#
_symmetry.space_group_name_H-M   'P 1'
#
loop_
_entity.id
_entity.type
_entity.pdbx_description
1 polymer ?
#
loop_
_entity_poly.entity_id
_entity_poly.type
_entity_poly.pdbx_seq_one_letter_code
_entity_poly.pdbx_strand_id
1 'polypeptide(L)'
;MEYATLSNGMKRPMLGMGVIQVPEAECERLVTEALETGYRLIDTAQAYGNEAAVSRAIRQSGLAREDVFVTSKLSSIINEGQAVQAIEGSLDKLDIDYVDLFLLHAPWGDSYAAWRALERVLETGRVKAIGVSNFNAGAVADLTVFNRVT
;
A
#
# COMPACT_ATOMS: atom_id res chain seq x y z
N MET A 1 4.16 17.81 -11.11
CA MET A 1 4.63 16.58 -10.43
C MET A 1 5.02 15.57 -11.50
N GLU A 2 6.11 14.83 -11.30
CA GLU A 2 6.53 13.75 -12.20
C GLU A 2 5.89 12.42 -11.79
N TYR A 3 5.65 11.54 -12.77
CA TYR A 3 4.97 10.25 -12.55
C TYR A 3 5.77 9.10 -13.16
N ALA A 4 5.87 8.01 -12.45
CA ALA A 4 6.25 6.70 -12.99
C ALA A 4 5.00 5.97 -13.50
N THR A 5 5.17 5.14 -14.54
CA THR A 5 4.09 4.27 -15.03
C THR A 5 4.32 2.86 -14.48
N LEU A 6 3.34 2.33 -13.75
CA LEU A 6 3.35 0.95 -13.27
C LEU A 6 3.06 -0.03 -14.43
N SER A 7 3.34 -1.32 -14.23
CA SER A 7 3.12 -2.38 -15.25
C SER A 7 1.67 -2.44 -15.76
N ASN A 8 0.70 -2.12 -14.91
CA ASN A 8 -0.72 -2.07 -15.28
C ASN A 8 -1.18 -0.73 -15.91
N GLY A 9 -0.24 0.17 -16.22
CA GLY A 9 -0.51 1.48 -16.83
C GLY A 9 -0.88 2.60 -15.88
N MET A 10 -1.07 2.33 -14.58
CA MET A 10 -1.36 3.37 -13.58
C MET A 10 -0.20 4.35 -13.43
N LYS A 11 -0.53 5.61 -13.18
CA LYS A 11 0.44 6.67 -12.91
C LYS A 11 0.65 6.81 -11.40
N ARG A 12 1.89 6.63 -10.95
CA ARG A 12 2.31 6.80 -9.56
C ARG A 12 3.16 8.07 -9.44
N PRO A 13 2.85 9.01 -8.54
CA PRO A 13 3.73 10.14 -8.28
C PRO A 13 5.14 9.66 -7.89
N MET A 14 6.18 10.29 -8.43
CA MET A 14 7.57 9.92 -8.10
C MET A 14 8.01 10.46 -6.74
N LEU A 15 7.41 11.56 -6.30
CA LEU A 15 7.64 12.14 -4.98
C LEU A 15 6.44 11.84 -4.07
N GLY A 16 6.72 11.31 -2.88
CA GLY A 16 5.70 10.99 -1.88
C GLY A 16 6.20 11.19 -0.46
N MET A 17 5.28 11.16 0.50
CA MET A 17 5.58 11.16 1.91
C MET A 17 5.43 9.75 2.48
N GLY A 18 6.50 9.22 3.10
CA GLY A 18 6.46 8.00 3.91
C GLY A 18 6.27 8.33 5.38
N VAL A 19 5.42 7.53 6.06
CA VAL A 19 5.08 7.74 7.47
C VAL A 19 5.65 6.67 8.40
N ILE A 20 6.73 6.00 7.99
CA ILE A 20 7.45 5.07 8.86
C ILE A 20 7.95 5.80 10.13
N GLN A 21 7.81 5.15 11.29
CA GLN A 21 8.21 5.71 12.60
C GLN A 21 7.51 7.02 12.99
N VAL A 22 6.48 7.44 12.27
CA VAL A 22 5.63 8.56 12.68
C VAL A 22 4.58 8.01 13.65
N PRO A 23 4.53 8.48 14.91
CA PRO A 23 3.50 8.08 15.85
C PRO A 23 2.11 8.40 15.33
N GLU A 24 1.12 7.52 15.58
CA GLU A 24 -0.25 7.73 15.12
C GLU A 24 -0.82 9.10 15.52
N ALA A 25 -0.51 9.55 16.74
CA ALA A 25 -0.97 10.85 17.27
C ALA A 25 -0.48 12.06 16.44
N GLU A 26 0.63 11.95 15.73
CA GLU A 26 1.18 13.02 14.90
C GLU A 26 0.93 12.80 13.41
N CYS A 27 0.66 11.56 13.02
CA CYS A 27 0.58 11.15 11.63
C CYS A 27 -0.49 11.92 10.85
N GLU A 28 -1.67 12.10 11.42
CA GLU A 28 -2.76 12.84 10.79
C GLU A 28 -2.35 14.27 10.45
N ARG A 29 -1.77 15.01 11.41
CA ARG A 29 -1.28 16.38 11.19
C ARG A 29 -0.21 16.45 10.10
N LEU A 30 0.80 15.57 10.17
CA LEU A 30 1.90 15.58 9.20
C LEU A 30 1.44 15.21 7.78
N VAL A 31 0.53 14.26 7.64
CA VAL A 31 -0.05 13.92 6.33
C VAL A 31 -0.89 15.05 5.79
N THR A 32 -1.67 15.74 6.65
CA THR A 32 -2.44 16.93 6.26
C THR A 32 -1.52 18.03 5.71
N GLU A 33 -0.45 18.36 6.44
CA GLU A 33 0.55 19.34 5.99
C GLU A 33 1.22 18.94 4.66
N ALA A 34 1.52 17.66 4.49
CA ALA A 34 2.07 17.15 3.23
C ALA A 34 1.10 17.33 2.05
N LEU A 35 -0.17 17.01 2.25
CA LEU A 35 -1.20 17.19 1.21
C LEU A 35 -1.41 18.67 0.87
N GLU A 36 -1.42 19.56 1.86
CA GLU A 36 -1.50 21.02 1.69
C GLU A 36 -0.30 21.58 0.93
N THR A 37 0.90 21.04 1.15
CA THR A 37 2.12 21.46 0.42
C THR A 37 2.24 20.84 -0.98
N GLY A 38 1.28 20.01 -1.39
CA GLY A 38 1.18 19.47 -2.75
C GLY A 38 1.66 18.04 -2.93
N TYR A 39 2.01 17.31 -1.86
CA TYR A 39 2.23 15.86 -1.98
C TYR A 39 0.93 15.18 -2.42
N ARG A 40 1.07 14.14 -3.25
CA ARG A 40 -0.07 13.36 -3.78
C ARG A 40 0.18 11.84 -3.68
N LEU A 41 1.25 11.42 -3.01
CA LEU A 41 1.51 10.04 -2.66
C LEU A 41 1.82 9.96 -1.17
N ILE A 42 1.06 9.09 -0.47
CA ILE A 42 1.26 8.76 0.94
C ILE A 42 1.60 7.27 1.04
N ASP A 43 2.74 6.98 1.67
CA ASP A 43 3.24 5.62 1.85
C ASP A 43 3.19 5.23 3.32
N THR A 44 2.29 4.31 3.65
CA THR A 44 2.14 3.70 4.97
C THR A 44 2.38 2.19 4.91
N ALA A 45 2.17 1.50 6.01
CA ALA A 45 2.18 0.05 6.11
C ALA A 45 1.42 -0.42 7.36
N GLN A 46 0.91 -1.64 7.32
CA GLN A 46 0.29 -2.29 8.46
C GLN A 46 1.17 -2.26 9.71
N ALA A 47 2.49 -2.50 9.54
CA ALA A 47 3.45 -2.51 10.63
C ALA A 47 3.69 -1.14 11.28
N TYR A 48 3.29 -0.04 10.63
CA TYR A 48 3.50 1.30 11.18
C TYR A 48 2.43 1.70 12.21
N GLY A 49 1.28 1.03 12.19
CA GLY A 49 0.18 1.26 13.14
C GLY A 49 -0.53 2.61 12.98
N ASN A 50 -0.34 3.29 11.84
CA ASN A 50 -0.85 4.65 11.61
C ASN A 50 -1.78 4.78 10.38
N GLU A 51 -2.24 3.65 9.82
CA GLU A 51 -3.13 3.63 8.65
C GLU A 51 -4.42 4.43 8.87
N ALA A 52 -5.01 4.33 10.06
CA ALA A 52 -6.22 5.09 10.40
C ALA A 52 -5.99 6.61 10.42
N ALA A 53 -4.83 7.06 10.89
CA ALA A 53 -4.48 8.48 10.88
C ALA A 53 -4.26 9.00 9.45
N VAL A 54 -3.61 8.22 8.59
CA VAL A 54 -3.48 8.53 7.15
C VAL A 54 -4.85 8.69 6.50
N SER A 55 -5.78 7.78 6.79
CA SER A 55 -7.15 7.83 6.31
C SER A 55 -7.87 9.12 6.72
N ARG A 56 -7.80 9.48 8.01
CA ARG A 56 -8.43 10.71 8.51
C ARG A 56 -7.90 11.96 7.80
N ALA A 57 -6.59 12.06 7.63
CA ALA A 57 -5.96 13.18 6.92
C ALA A 57 -6.44 13.29 5.47
N ILE A 58 -6.51 12.17 4.73
CA ILE A 58 -6.98 12.15 3.35
C ILE A 58 -8.44 12.60 3.26
N ARG A 59 -9.33 12.07 4.11
CA ARG A 59 -10.75 12.44 4.12
C ARG A 59 -10.98 13.91 4.47
N GLN A 60 -10.17 14.47 5.35
CA GLN A 60 -10.28 15.88 5.78
C GLN A 60 -9.63 16.86 4.81
N SER A 61 -8.78 16.41 3.91
CA SER A 61 -8.03 17.26 2.96
C SER A 61 -8.92 18.00 1.95
N GLY A 62 -10.14 17.52 1.72
CA GLY A 62 -11.02 18.03 0.66
C GLY A 62 -10.58 17.67 -0.77
N LEU A 63 -9.50 16.90 -0.93
CA LEU A 63 -9.06 16.39 -2.23
C LEU A 63 -9.98 15.25 -2.69
N ALA A 64 -10.16 15.09 -3.98
CA ALA A 64 -10.81 13.91 -4.52
C ALA A 64 -9.94 12.66 -4.26
N ARG A 65 -10.57 11.49 -4.04
CA ARG A 65 -9.84 10.26 -3.70
C ARG A 65 -8.81 9.88 -4.78
N GLU A 66 -9.14 10.10 -6.03
CA GLU A 66 -8.28 9.85 -7.18
C GLU A 66 -7.06 10.78 -7.29
N ASP A 67 -7.07 11.89 -6.58
CA ASP A 67 -5.94 12.82 -6.55
C ASP A 67 -4.83 12.39 -5.58
N VAL A 68 -5.10 11.41 -4.70
CA VAL A 68 -4.14 10.95 -3.70
C VAL A 68 -3.80 9.49 -3.93
N PHE A 69 -2.56 9.20 -4.24
CA PHE A 69 -2.04 7.84 -4.38
C PHE A 69 -1.65 7.27 -3.00
N VAL A 70 -2.27 6.20 -2.58
CA VAL A 70 -2.03 5.56 -1.28
C VAL A 70 -1.32 4.24 -1.47
N THR A 71 -0.18 4.07 -0.81
CA THR A 71 0.52 2.78 -0.70
C THR A 71 0.42 2.25 0.72
N SER A 72 0.02 0.98 0.87
CA SER A 72 0.19 0.23 2.13
C SER A 72 0.94 -1.08 1.88
N LYS A 73 1.31 -1.78 2.96
CA LYS A 73 2.16 -2.96 2.88
C LYS A 73 1.71 -4.03 3.87
N LEU A 74 1.67 -5.27 3.40
CA LEU A 74 1.40 -6.45 4.20
C LEU A 74 2.65 -6.87 4.96
N SER A 75 2.51 -7.05 6.26
CA SER A 75 3.58 -7.57 7.12
C SER A 75 3.81 -9.08 6.93
N SER A 76 4.67 -9.68 7.73
CA SER A 76 5.00 -11.11 7.68
C SER A 76 3.75 -12.00 7.81
N ILE A 77 3.63 -13.01 6.97
CA ILE A 77 2.47 -13.91 6.87
C ILE A 77 2.92 -15.37 6.94
N ILE A 78 2.10 -16.20 7.58
CA ILE A 78 2.36 -17.64 7.73
C ILE A 78 1.56 -18.44 6.69
N ASN A 79 0.34 -17.99 6.33
CA ASN A 79 -0.50 -18.67 5.35
C ASN A 79 -1.45 -17.69 4.65
N GLU A 80 -2.05 -18.14 3.57
CA GLU A 80 -2.91 -17.31 2.70
C GLU A 80 -4.17 -16.77 3.42
N GLY A 81 -4.80 -17.55 4.28
CA GLY A 81 -5.97 -17.10 5.04
C GLY A 81 -5.65 -15.95 5.99
N GLN A 82 -4.49 -16.00 6.65
CA GLN A 82 -4.00 -14.88 7.47
C GLN A 82 -3.66 -13.66 6.62
N ALA A 83 -3.11 -13.87 5.43
CA ALA A 83 -2.82 -12.76 4.52
C ALA A 83 -4.09 -12.01 4.10
N VAL A 84 -5.14 -12.75 3.70
CA VAL A 84 -6.43 -12.13 3.35
C VAL A 84 -6.99 -11.33 4.52
N GLN A 85 -7.05 -11.92 5.71
CA GLN A 85 -7.56 -11.23 6.90
C GLN A 85 -6.74 -9.97 7.25
N ALA A 86 -5.42 -10.04 7.10
CA ALA A 86 -4.55 -8.91 7.38
C ALA A 86 -4.74 -7.78 6.37
N ILE A 87 -4.89 -8.10 5.08
CA ILE A 87 -5.16 -7.10 4.02
C ILE A 87 -6.53 -6.44 4.28
N GLU A 88 -7.57 -7.23 4.54
CA GLU A 88 -8.90 -6.71 4.86
C GLU A 88 -8.86 -5.79 6.10
N GLY A 89 -8.13 -6.19 7.15
CA GLY A 89 -7.94 -5.37 8.33
C GLY A 89 -7.21 -4.04 8.06
N SER A 90 -6.29 -3.99 7.11
CA SER A 90 -5.66 -2.75 6.64
C SER A 90 -6.64 -1.89 5.85
N LEU A 91 -7.41 -2.49 4.94
CA LEU A 91 -8.42 -1.79 4.15
C LEU A 91 -9.52 -1.18 5.04
N ASP A 92 -9.91 -1.89 6.11
CA ASP A 92 -10.88 -1.40 7.09
C ASP A 92 -10.34 -0.23 7.90
N LYS A 93 -9.04 -0.26 8.30
CA LYS A 93 -8.40 0.87 9.00
C LYS A 93 -8.22 2.09 8.12
N LEU A 94 -7.86 1.87 6.86
CA LEU A 94 -7.74 2.93 5.87
C LEU A 94 -9.09 3.54 5.54
N ASP A 95 -10.20 2.76 5.58
CA ASP A 95 -11.57 3.23 5.39
C ASP A 95 -11.67 4.26 4.23
N ILE A 96 -11.03 3.93 3.13
CA ILE A 96 -11.06 4.64 1.85
C ILE A 96 -11.54 3.67 0.78
N ASP A 97 -12.11 4.15 -0.31
CA ASP A 97 -12.75 3.32 -1.34
C ASP A 97 -11.83 2.23 -1.89
N TYR A 98 -10.54 2.55 -2.04
CA TYR A 98 -9.51 1.64 -2.52
C TYR A 98 -8.12 2.09 -2.09
N VAL A 99 -7.16 1.17 -2.14
CA VAL A 99 -5.71 1.45 -2.03
C VAL A 99 -5.09 1.36 -3.43
N ASP A 100 -4.29 2.33 -3.82
CA ASP A 100 -3.68 2.37 -5.14
C ASP A 100 -2.62 1.29 -5.33
N LEU A 101 -1.79 1.06 -4.32
CA LEU A 101 -0.72 0.06 -4.37
C LEU A 101 -0.61 -0.67 -3.04
N PHE A 102 -0.72 -1.99 -3.06
CA PHE A 102 -0.50 -2.82 -1.88
C PHE A 102 0.73 -3.72 -2.09
N LEU A 103 1.72 -3.64 -1.20
CA LEU A 103 2.98 -4.34 -1.34
C LEU A 103 3.14 -5.48 -0.32
N LEU A 104 3.84 -6.53 -0.69
CA LEU A 104 4.52 -7.35 0.31
C LEU A 104 5.67 -6.51 0.89
N HIS A 105 5.67 -6.29 2.21
CA HIS A 105 6.61 -5.38 2.88
C HIS A 105 8.06 -5.85 2.76
N ALA A 106 8.26 -7.17 2.86
CA ALA A 106 9.54 -7.83 2.70
C ALA A 106 9.29 -9.34 2.47
N PRO A 107 10.30 -10.11 2.02
CA PRO A 107 10.19 -11.56 1.82
C PRO A 107 10.21 -12.32 3.16
N TRP A 108 9.33 -11.97 4.07
CA TRP A 108 9.20 -12.60 5.38
C TRP A 108 8.02 -13.57 5.41
N GLY A 109 8.26 -14.78 5.90
CA GLY A 109 7.23 -15.82 5.98
C GLY A 109 6.93 -16.45 4.61
N ASP A 110 5.68 -16.84 4.38
CA ASP A 110 5.23 -17.45 3.12
C ASP A 110 4.85 -16.36 2.10
N SER A 111 5.84 -15.87 1.34
CA SER A 111 5.63 -14.85 0.31
C SER A 111 4.70 -15.30 -0.82
N TYR A 112 4.65 -16.60 -1.13
CA TYR A 112 3.77 -17.12 -2.18
C TYR A 112 2.31 -17.12 -1.74
N ALA A 113 2.05 -17.52 -0.50
CA ALA A 113 0.70 -17.45 0.06
C ALA A 113 0.22 -16.00 0.18
N ALA A 114 1.11 -15.10 0.63
CA ALA A 114 0.83 -13.67 0.72
C ALA A 114 0.57 -13.04 -0.65
N TRP A 115 1.31 -13.44 -1.68
CA TRP A 115 1.09 -12.98 -3.06
C TRP A 115 -0.27 -13.41 -3.60
N ARG A 116 -0.64 -14.69 -3.44
CA ARG A 116 -1.97 -15.18 -3.86
C ARG A 116 -3.11 -14.44 -3.16
N ALA A 117 -2.92 -14.06 -1.90
CA ALA A 117 -3.89 -13.25 -1.17
C ALA A 117 -4.01 -11.84 -1.78
N LEU A 118 -2.89 -11.20 -2.15
CA LEU A 118 -2.91 -9.92 -2.86
C LEU A 118 -3.62 -10.01 -4.22
N GLU A 119 -3.37 -11.08 -5.00
CA GLU A 119 -4.07 -11.32 -6.27
C GLU A 119 -5.60 -11.40 -6.09
N ARG A 120 -6.06 -12.11 -5.05
CA ARG A 120 -7.50 -12.20 -4.74
C ARG A 120 -8.10 -10.84 -4.37
N VAL A 121 -7.40 -10.04 -3.58
CA VAL A 121 -7.90 -8.72 -3.19
C VAL A 121 -7.85 -7.74 -4.37
N LEU A 122 -6.88 -7.87 -5.26
CA LEU A 122 -6.81 -7.12 -6.52
C LEU A 122 -8.08 -7.34 -7.37
N GLU A 123 -8.58 -8.59 -7.46
CA GLU A 123 -9.79 -8.94 -8.20
C GLU A 123 -11.06 -8.27 -7.65
N THR A 124 -11.07 -7.90 -6.36
CA THR A 124 -12.20 -7.16 -5.76
C THR A 124 -12.27 -5.69 -6.16
N GLY A 125 -11.18 -5.15 -6.71
CA GLY A 125 -11.04 -3.74 -7.03
C GLY A 125 -10.77 -2.82 -5.83
N ARG A 126 -10.70 -3.35 -4.60
CA ARG A 126 -10.31 -2.58 -3.39
C ARG A 126 -8.82 -2.25 -3.35
N VAL A 127 -8.01 -2.94 -4.15
CA VAL A 127 -6.60 -2.66 -4.42
C VAL A 127 -6.43 -2.51 -5.92
N LYS A 128 -5.73 -1.48 -6.39
CA LYS A 128 -5.59 -1.19 -7.83
C LYS A 128 -4.30 -1.74 -8.44
N ALA A 129 -3.25 -1.91 -7.64
CA ALA A 129 -1.98 -2.52 -8.03
C ALA A 129 -1.37 -3.26 -6.85
N ILE A 130 -0.62 -4.30 -7.14
CA ILE A 130 0.13 -5.09 -6.15
C ILE A 130 1.61 -5.14 -6.52
N GLY A 131 2.47 -5.39 -5.53
CA GLY A 131 3.90 -5.45 -5.75
C GLY A 131 4.68 -5.93 -4.54
N VAL A 132 5.99 -5.79 -4.59
CA VAL A 132 6.91 -6.22 -3.54
C VAL A 132 7.83 -5.09 -3.11
N SER A 133 8.29 -5.16 -1.86
CA SER A 133 9.25 -4.24 -1.26
C SER A 133 10.34 -5.05 -0.58
N ASN A 134 11.59 -4.56 -0.59
CA ASN A 134 12.73 -5.22 0.05
C ASN A 134 13.05 -6.63 -0.49
N PHE A 135 12.60 -6.99 -1.68
CA PHE A 135 12.96 -8.23 -2.36
C PHE A 135 14.26 -8.02 -3.14
N ASN A 136 15.18 -8.97 -3.04
CA ASN A 136 16.34 -9.00 -3.93
C ASN A 136 15.95 -9.52 -5.33
N ALA A 137 16.83 -9.35 -6.32
CA ALA A 137 16.54 -9.72 -7.70
C ALA A 137 16.18 -11.21 -7.87
N GLY A 138 16.82 -12.09 -7.10
CA GLY A 138 16.51 -13.53 -7.12
C GLY A 138 15.11 -13.84 -6.62
N ALA A 139 14.71 -13.23 -5.50
CA ALA A 139 13.36 -13.41 -4.93
C ALA A 139 12.26 -12.82 -5.85
N VAL A 140 12.54 -11.71 -6.53
CA VAL A 140 11.63 -11.17 -7.56
C VAL A 140 11.51 -12.14 -8.73
N ALA A 141 12.62 -12.61 -9.29
CA ALA A 141 12.62 -13.56 -10.41
C ALA A 141 11.86 -14.84 -10.06
N ASP A 142 12.11 -15.39 -8.86
CA ASP A 142 11.45 -16.59 -8.36
C ASP A 142 9.92 -16.39 -8.22
N LEU A 143 9.51 -15.27 -7.64
CA LEU A 143 8.09 -14.94 -7.51
C LEU A 143 7.38 -14.83 -8.87
N THR A 144 8.06 -14.26 -9.89
CA THR A 144 7.50 -14.06 -11.23
C THR A 144 7.36 -15.36 -12.03
N VAL A 145 8.15 -16.40 -11.71
CA VAL A 145 8.05 -17.72 -12.37
C VAL A 145 6.79 -18.47 -11.94
N PHE A 146 6.40 -18.34 -10.69
CA PHE A 146 5.33 -19.15 -10.09
C PHE A 146 4.00 -18.42 -9.89
N ASN A 147 3.94 -17.12 -10.17
CA ASN A 147 2.73 -16.33 -9.95
C ASN A 147 2.48 -15.42 -11.16
N ARG A 148 1.22 -14.99 -11.31
CA ARG A 148 0.88 -13.95 -12.27
C ARG A 148 1.42 -12.61 -11.77
N VAL A 149 2.44 -12.11 -12.42
CA VAL A 149 2.91 -10.73 -12.27
C VAL A 149 2.51 -9.99 -13.53
N THR A 150 1.56 -9.10 -13.41
CA THR A 150 1.10 -8.25 -14.52
C THR A 150 1.79 -6.91 -14.48
#